data_ca82e1230b59a954c63f347fc113c174
#
_entry.id   ca82e1230b59a954c63f347fc113c174
#
_cell.length_a   1.000
_cell.length_b   1.000
_cell.length_c   1.000
_cell.angle_alpha   90.00
_cell.angle_beta   90.00
_cell.angle_gamma   90.00
#
_symmetry.space_group_name_H-M   'P 1'
#
loop_
_entity.id
_entity.type
_entity.pdbx_description
1 polymer ?
#
loop_
_entity_poly.entity_id
_entity_poly.type
_entity_poly.pdbx_seq_one_letter_code
_entity_poly.pdbx_strand_id
1 'polypeptide(L)'
;SGTMIQSSIKVISIDKASTDPTNSLENTYKGEENKLITNIKYQNKNKLVCMYTDSIHQIENGEDITLIDNQNKKVIFQSVNLVNRACSIEEKSSGLFTADSLVNIVNIENHEIKQYTASSVTKELYTYGNIIAINLGTEVEFISTDGWLVKRYVANQEITNIVVSDSIAGIIYR
;
A
#
# COMPACT_ATOMS: atom_id res chain seq x y z
N SER A 1 -22.91 22.90 7.66
CA SER A 1 -22.97 21.97 6.51
C SER A 1 -21.53 21.68 6.10
N GLY A 2 -21.04 20.48 6.45
CA GLY A 2 -19.72 20.05 6.02
C GLY A 2 -19.74 19.71 4.53
N THR A 3 -18.65 20.01 3.83
CA THR A 3 -18.48 19.58 2.43
C THR A 3 -18.18 18.09 2.45
N MET A 4 -19.05 17.29 1.85
CA MET A 4 -18.81 15.84 1.70
C MET A 4 -17.73 15.63 0.65
N ILE A 5 -16.68 14.90 1.02
CA ILE A 5 -15.61 14.49 0.11
C ILE A 5 -15.87 13.06 -0.31
N GLN A 6 -15.84 12.81 -1.62
CA GLN A 6 -15.98 11.46 -2.16
C GLN A 6 -15.09 11.31 -3.40
N SER A 7 -14.18 10.34 -3.35
CA SER A 7 -13.37 9.98 -4.51
C SER A 7 -14.17 9.14 -5.51
N SER A 8 -13.81 9.21 -6.79
CA SER A 8 -14.35 8.31 -7.81
C SER A 8 -13.24 7.79 -8.71
N ILE A 9 -13.37 6.55 -9.16
CA ILE A 9 -12.49 5.93 -10.15
C ILE A 9 -13.25 5.80 -11.45
N LYS A 10 -12.68 6.33 -12.52
CA LYS A 10 -13.21 6.15 -13.88
C LYS A 10 -12.34 5.15 -14.63
N VAL A 11 -12.96 4.11 -15.15
CA VAL A 11 -12.29 3.12 -16.01
C VAL A 11 -12.59 3.49 -17.45
N ILE A 12 -11.54 3.67 -18.24
CA ILE A 12 -11.65 4.02 -19.66
C ILE A 12 -10.97 2.97 -20.53
N SER A 13 -11.55 2.68 -21.68
CA SER A 13 -10.93 1.87 -22.71
C SER A 13 -9.87 2.70 -23.45
N ILE A 14 -8.61 2.25 -23.40
CA ILE A 14 -7.51 2.92 -24.11
C ILE A 14 -7.75 2.86 -25.62
N ASP A 15 -8.23 1.75 -26.15
CA ASP A 15 -8.49 1.58 -27.58
C ASP A 15 -9.59 2.52 -28.08
N LYS A 16 -10.67 2.68 -27.30
CA LYS A 16 -11.77 3.60 -27.64
C LYS A 16 -11.38 5.06 -27.41
N ALA A 17 -10.52 5.35 -26.45
CA ALA A 17 -10.16 6.73 -26.10
C ALA A 17 -9.55 7.51 -27.28
N SER A 18 -8.90 6.83 -28.21
CA SER A 18 -8.30 7.44 -29.41
C SER A 18 -9.28 7.56 -30.58
N THR A 19 -10.30 6.69 -30.68
CA THR A 19 -11.23 6.63 -31.84
C THR A 19 -12.62 7.15 -31.53
N ASP A 20 -13.11 6.95 -30.32
CA ASP A 20 -14.41 7.41 -29.84
C ASP A 20 -14.32 7.82 -28.36
N PRO A 21 -13.76 9.02 -28.07
CA PRO A 21 -13.56 9.49 -26.69
C PRO A 21 -14.87 9.56 -25.88
N THR A 22 -15.98 9.85 -26.54
CA THR A 22 -17.30 10.00 -25.89
C THR A 22 -17.79 8.68 -25.30
N ASN A 23 -17.50 7.56 -25.94
CA ASN A 23 -17.89 6.20 -25.52
C ASN A 23 -16.73 5.40 -24.93
N SER A 24 -15.64 6.06 -24.56
CA SER A 24 -14.47 5.39 -23.96
C SER A 24 -14.66 5.03 -22.50
N LEU A 25 -15.58 5.70 -21.78
CA LEU A 25 -15.87 5.40 -20.37
C LEU A 25 -16.58 4.05 -20.27
N GLU A 26 -15.92 3.08 -19.63
CA GLU A 26 -16.46 1.72 -19.42
C GLU A 26 -17.15 1.57 -18.07
N ASN A 27 -16.60 2.20 -17.03
CA ASN A 27 -17.16 2.10 -15.68
C ASN A 27 -16.80 3.31 -14.81
N THR A 28 -17.60 3.52 -13.76
CA THR A 28 -17.34 4.51 -12.72
C THR A 28 -17.65 3.90 -11.36
N TYR A 29 -16.64 3.83 -10.49
CA TYR A 29 -16.79 3.39 -9.12
C TYR A 29 -16.77 4.62 -8.21
N LYS A 30 -17.76 4.73 -7.34
CA LYS A 30 -17.80 5.75 -6.27
C LYS A 30 -17.15 5.17 -5.04
N GLY A 31 -16.17 5.88 -4.50
CA GLY A 31 -15.55 5.52 -3.23
C GLY A 31 -16.47 5.76 -2.03
N GLU A 32 -15.98 5.42 -0.87
CA GLU A 32 -16.69 5.70 0.38
C GLU A 32 -16.79 7.20 0.66
N GLU A 33 -17.87 7.60 1.31
CA GLU A 33 -18.08 8.98 1.74
C GLU A 33 -17.06 9.39 2.81
N ASN A 34 -16.53 10.60 2.69
CA ASN A 34 -15.53 11.18 3.59
C ASN A 34 -14.19 10.46 3.63
N LYS A 35 -13.89 9.63 2.63
CA LYS A 35 -12.60 8.98 2.44
C LYS A 35 -11.97 9.34 1.10
N LEU A 36 -10.64 9.48 1.10
CA LEU A 36 -9.87 9.73 -0.11
C LEU A 36 -9.19 8.45 -0.58
N ILE A 37 -9.32 8.18 -1.88
CA ILE A 37 -8.51 7.16 -2.56
C ILE A 37 -7.16 7.80 -2.86
N THR A 38 -6.10 7.20 -2.35
CA THR A 38 -4.72 7.68 -2.48
C THR A 38 -3.93 6.97 -3.56
N ASN A 39 -4.29 5.71 -3.86
CA ASN A 39 -3.63 4.93 -4.90
C ASN A 39 -4.59 3.86 -5.43
N ILE A 40 -4.38 3.45 -6.68
CA ILE A 40 -5.08 2.35 -7.33
C ILE A 40 -4.12 1.52 -8.16
N LYS A 41 -4.36 0.21 -8.23
CA LYS A 41 -3.60 -0.68 -9.10
C LYS A 41 -4.44 -1.87 -9.55
N TYR A 42 -4.42 -2.17 -10.84
CA TYR A 42 -4.93 -3.43 -11.34
C TYR A 42 -3.97 -4.57 -10.95
N GLN A 43 -4.49 -5.60 -10.31
CA GLN A 43 -3.76 -6.86 -10.08
C GLN A 43 -3.91 -7.80 -11.27
N ASN A 44 -5.09 -7.79 -11.87
CA ASN A 44 -5.40 -8.43 -13.14
C ASN A 44 -6.57 -7.70 -13.81
N LYS A 45 -7.03 -8.20 -14.94
CA LYS A 45 -8.10 -7.58 -15.74
C LYS A 45 -9.38 -7.25 -14.95
N ASN A 46 -9.70 -8.04 -13.92
CA ASN A 46 -10.97 -7.96 -13.20
C ASN A 46 -10.82 -7.47 -11.75
N LYS A 47 -9.60 -7.35 -11.25
CA LYS A 47 -9.32 -6.98 -9.85
C LYS A 47 -8.58 -5.67 -9.76
N LEU A 48 -9.24 -4.66 -9.24
CA LEU A 48 -8.67 -3.35 -8.95
C LEU A 48 -8.50 -3.19 -7.44
N VAL A 49 -7.29 -2.93 -7.00
CA VAL A 49 -7.00 -2.62 -5.60
C VAL A 49 -7.02 -1.12 -5.42
N CYS A 50 -7.75 -0.65 -4.43
CA CYS A 50 -7.90 0.75 -4.05
C CYS A 50 -7.34 0.97 -2.64
N MET A 51 -6.48 1.95 -2.49
CA MET A 51 -5.98 2.39 -1.20
C MET A 51 -6.69 3.66 -0.80
N TYR A 52 -7.41 3.60 0.31
CA TYR A 52 -7.94 4.76 0.99
C TYR A 52 -6.94 5.26 2.04
N THR A 53 -7.19 6.39 2.65
CA THR A 53 -6.34 6.93 3.71
C THR A 53 -6.22 6.03 4.94
N ASP A 54 -7.19 5.15 5.17
CA ASP A 54 -7.32 4.32 6.37
C ASP A 54 -7.59 2.82 6.08
N SER A 55 -7.73 2.43 4.82
CA SER A 55 -8.12 1.07 4.45
C SER A 55 -7.59 0.68 3.07
N ILE A 56 -7.58 -0.62 2.79
CA ILE A 56 -7.27 -1.19 1.47
C ILE A 56 -8.48 -2.01 1.03
N HIS A 57 -8.96 -1.73 -0.16
CA HIS A 57 -10.12 -2.39 -0.76
C HIS A 57 -9.77 -3.05 -2.08
N GLN A 58 -10.54 -4.06 -2.44
CA GLN A 58 -10.54 -4.70 -3.75
C GLN A 58 -11.90 -4.50 -4.41
N ILE A 59 -11.90 -4.01 -5.65
CA ILE A 59 -13.08 -3.98 -6.50
C ILE A 59 -12.97 -5.11 -7.50
N GLU A 60 -13.90 -6.04 -7.46
CA GLU A 60 -13.99 -7.17 -8.38
C GLU A 60 -15.42 -7.32 -8.86
N ASN A 61 -15.63 -7.33 -10.20
CA ASN A 61 -16.95 -7.43 -10.83
C ASN A 61 -17.98 -6.40 -10.32
N GLY A 62 -17.53 -5.22 -9.87
CA GLY A 62 -18.38 -4.17 -9.32
C GLY A 62 -18.67 -4.29 -7.83
N GLU A 63 -18.21 -5.33 -7.18
CA GLU A 63 -18.28 -5.51 -5.71
C GLU A 63 -17.05 -4.89 -5.04
N ASP A 64 -17.27 -4.20 -3.94
CA ASP A 64 -16.22 -3.61 -3.10
C ASP A 64 -16.02 -4.47 -1.87
N ILE A 65 -14.80 -4.99 -1.71
CA ILE A 65 -14.40 -5.88 -0.62
C ILE A 65 -13.31 -5.19 0.19
N THR A 66 -13.54 -4.96 1.47
CA THR A 66 -12.52 -4.43 2.38
C THR A 66 -11.50 -5.53 2.70
N LEU A 67 -10.24 -5.30 2.35
CA LEU A 67 -9.13 -6.21 2.62
C LEU A 67 -8.45 -5.91 3.95
N ILE A 68 -8.16 -4.64 4.21
CA ILE A 68 -7.59 -4.13 5.47
C ILE A 68 -8.38 -2.91 5.89
N ASP A 69 -8.85 -2.91 7.14
CA ASP A 69 -9.50 -1.77 7.77
C ASP A 69 -8.67 -1.31 8.96
N ASN A 70 -8.17 -0.09 8.90
CA ASN A 70 -7.33 0.53 9.93
C ASN A 70 -8.03 1.73 10.59
N GLN A 71 -9.36 1.82 10.55
CA GLN A 71 -10.14 2.99 10.97
C GLN A 71 -9.78 3.56 12.37
N ASN A 72 -9.36 2.69 13.28
CA ASN A 72 -8.99 3.09 14.65
C ASN A 72 -7.48 3.19 14.88
N LYS A 73 -6.67 3.17 13.82
CA LYS A 73 -5.22 3.16 13.90
C LYS A 73 -4.63 4.18 12.95
N LYS A 74 -3.51 4.78 13.35
CA LYS A 74 -2.77 5.68 12.48
C LYS A 74 -2.01 4.88 11.43
N VAL A 75 -2.47 4.95 10.20
CA VAL A 75 -1.75 4.42 9.03
C VAL A 75 -0.66 5.40 8.65
N ILE A 76 0.57 4.92 8.58
CA ILE A 76 1.72 5.75 8.21
C ILE A 76 2.13 5.56 6.76
N PHE A 77 2.04 4.33 6.24
CA PHE A 77 2.35 4.01 4.85
C PHE A 77 1.46 2.88 4.33
N GLN A 78 1.16 2.94 3.03
CA GLN A 78 0.48 1.87 2.31
C GLN A 78 1.10 1.68 0.92
N SER A 79 1.12 0.46 0.41
CA SER A 79 1.59 0.17 -0.93
C SER A 79 0.92 -1.06 -1.54
N VAL A 80 0.74 -1.02 -2.85
CA VAL A 80 0.18 -2.10 -3.66
C VAL A 80 1.12 -2.52 -4.80
N ASN A 81 2.37 -2.06 -4.79
CA ASN A 81 3.38 -2.40 -5.80
C ASN A 81 4.00 -3.79 -5.61
N LEU A 82 3.28 -4.68 -4.97
CA LEU A 82 3.64 -6.08 -4.72
C LEU A 82 2.92 -7.02 -5.69
N VAL A 83 3.48 -8.19 -5.91
CA VAL A 83 2.83 -9.24 -6.72
C VAL A 83 1.74 -9.89 -5.86
N ASN A 84 0.48 -9.79 -6.29
CA ASN A 84 -0.70 -10.34 -5.61
C ASN A 84 -0.79 -10.03 -4.10
N ARG A 85 -0.20 -8.92 -3.69
CA ARG A 85 -0.20 -8.45 -2.29
C ARG A 85 -0.39 -6.95 -2.23
N ALA A 86 -0.95 -6.50 -1.11
CA ALA A 86 -0.91 -5.11 -0.69
C ALA A 86 -0.48 -5.03 0.77
N CYS A 87 0.10 -3.93 1.19
CA CYS A 87 0.50 -3.77 2.57
C CYS A 87 0.11 -2.40 3.13
N SER A 88 -0.15 -2.39 4.42
CA SER A 88 -0.38 -1.19 5.23
C SER A 88 0.53 -1.24 6.44
N ILE A 89 1.21 -0.15 6.74
CA ILE A 89 1.98 0.01 7.98
C ILE A 89 1.23 0.95 8.89
N GLU A 90 0.96 0.48 10.10
CA GLU A 90 0.31 1.24 11.14
C GLU A 90 1.26 1.49 12.33
N GLU A 91 1.06 2.62 13.00
CA GLU A 91 1.72 2.90 14.25
C GLU A 91 1.13 2.00 15.34
N LYS A 92 1.98 1.20 15.98
CA LYS A 92 1.56 0.38 17.11
C LYS A 92 1.53 1.23 18.37
N SER A 93 0.35 1.54 18.83
CA SER A 93 0.14 2.25 20.08
C SER A 93 0.42 1.30 21.25
N SER A 94 1.63 1.31 21.76
CA SER A 94 1.96 0.63 23.02
C SER A 94 2.27 1.64 24.09
N GLY A 95 1.26 2.07 24.86
CA GLY A 95 1.38 2.74 26.16
C GLY A 95 2.55 3.70 26.33
N LEU A 96 3.53 3.60 27.06
CA LEU A 96 4.59 4.53 27.42
C LEU A 96 5.84 4.49 26.52
N PHE A 97 5.95 3.57 25.56
CA PHE A 97 7.18 3.38 24.77
C PHE A 97 6.90 3.27 23.28
N THR A 98 7.67 4.04 22.54
CA THR A 98 7.91 4.14 21.09
C THR A 98 7.21 3.13 20.20
N ALA A 99 6.41 3.66 19.34
CA ALA A 99 5.72 3.02 18.26
C ALA A 99 6.57 2.04 17.46
N ASP A 100 6.43 0.76 17.73
CA ASP A 100 6.77 -0.27 16.77
C ASP A 100 5.82 -0.15 15.60
N SER A 101 6.31 -0.20 14.37
CA SER A 101 5.46 -0.21 13.20
C SER A 101 4.99 -1.62 12.91
N LEU A 102 3.68 -1.80 12.82
CA LEU A 102 3.06 -3.05 12.44
C LEU A 102 2.76 -3.05 10.94
N VAL A 103 3.36 -3.99 10.22
CA VAL A 103 3.14 -4.20 8.79
C VAL A 103 2.09 -5.28 8.62
N ASN A 104 0.95 -4.92 8.04
CA ASN A 104 -0.09 -5.86 7.60
C ASN A 104 0.08 -6.11 6.11
N ILE A 105 0.20 -7.37 5.71
CA ILE A 105 0.38 -7.79 4.32
C ILE A 105 -0.81 -8.67 3.96
N VAL A 106 -1.65 -8.20 3.03
CA VAL A 106 -2.82 -8.94 2.56
C VAL A 106 -2.56 -9.62 1.24
N ASN A 107 -2.94 -10.89 1.14
CA ASN A 107 -3.04 -11.60 -0.12
C ASN A 107 -4.35 -11.21 -0.80
N ILE A 108 -4.27 -10.66 -2.02
CA ILE A 108 -5.42 -10.14 -2.77
C ILE A 108 -6.31 -11.27 -3.30
N GLU A 109 -5.81 -12.50 -3.42
CA GLU A 109 -6.58 -13.62 -3.97
C GLU A 109 -7.39 -14.35 -2.90
N ASN A 110 -6.79 -14.63 -1.73
CA ASN A 110 -7.44 -15.40 -0.66
C ASN A 110 -7.74 -14.57 0.59
N HIS A 111 -7.40 -13.28 0.58
CA HIS A 111 -7.63 -12.30 1.66
C HIS A 111 -6.93 -12.63 2.99
N GLU A 112 -5.98 -13.54 2.97
CA GLU A 112 -5.17 -13.87 4.16
C GLU A 112 -4.26 -12.69 4.52
N ILE A 113 -4.25 -12.29 5.79
CA ILE A 113 -3.39 -11.23 6.31
C ILE A 113 -2.25 -11.86 7.11
N LYS A 114 -1.02 -11.49 6.76
CA LYS A 114 0.20 -11.76 7.54
C LYS A 114 0.71 -10.49 8.16
N GLN A 115 1.38 -10.60 9.28
CA GLN A 115 1.87 -9.46 10.04
C GLN A 115 3.36 -9.57 10.32
N TYR A 116 4.03 -8.41 10.27
CA TYR A 116 5.41 -8.24 10.69
C TYR A 116 5.52 -6.99 11.55
N THR A 117 6.26 -7.05 12.65
CA THR A 117 6.56 -5.89 13.48
C THR A 117 7.98 -5.43 13.21
N ALA A 118 8.15 -4.21 12.69
CA ALA A 118 9.45 -3.61 12.49
C ALA A 118 10.15 -3.32 13.83
N SER A 119 11.48 -3.38 13.85
CA SER A 119 12.29 -3.23 15.07
C SER A 119 12.26 -1.82 15.66
N SER A 120 11.86 -0.82 14.86
CA SER A 120 11.70 0.57 15.32
C SER A 120 10.69 1.33 14.45
N VAL A 121 10.55 2.63 14.71
CA VAL A 121 9.64 3.50 13.98
C VAL A 121 10.00 3.56 12.50
N THR A 122 9.05 3.25 11.64
CA THR A 122 9.19 3.32 10.19
C THR A 122 9.18 4.78 9.73
N LYS A 123 10.18 5.15 8.95
CA LYS A 123 10.30 6.47 8.31
C LYS A 123 9.85 6.47 6.87
N GLU A 124 9.96 5.34 6.20
CA GLU A 124 9.62 5.20 4.78
C GLU A 124 9.36 3.74 4.44
N LEU A 125 8.55 3.51 3.41
CA LEU A 125 8.22 2.20 2.88
C LEU A 125 8.45 2.17 1.38
N TYR A 126 9.21 1.19 0.91
CA TYR A 126 9.32 0.84 -0.50
C TYR A 126 8.89 -0.59 -0.74
N THR A 127 8.18 -0.79 -1.85
CA THR A 127 7.73 -2.13 -2.24
C THR A 127 8.00 -2.38 -3.72
N TYR A 128 8.53 -3.55 -4.02
CA TYR A 128 8.70 -4.01 -5.40
C TYR A 128 8.62 -5.54 -5.46
N GLY A 129 7.80 -6.05 -6.37
CA GLY A 129 7.67 -7.49 -6.60
C GLY A 129 7.26 -8.25 -5.32
N ASN A 130 8.20 -8.99 -4.74
CA ASN A 130 8.00 -9.79 -3.53
C ASN A 130 8.77 -9.22 -2.31
N ILE A 131 9.30 -8.02 -2.40
CA ILE A 131 10.11 -7.39 -1.36
C ILE A 131 9.44 -6.14 -0.83
N ILE A 132 9.43 -6.02 0.48
CA ILE A 132 9.04 -4.83 1.23
C ILE A 132 10.30 -4.32 1.94
N ALA A 133 10.75 -3.12 1.63
CA ALA A 133 11.85 -2.44 2.32
C ALA A 133 11.30 -1.39 3.28
N ILE A 134 11.69 -1.48 4.53
CA ILE A 134 11.25 -0.63 5.63
C ILE A 134 12.44 0.19 6.09
N ASN A 135 12.42 1.50 5.83
CA ASN A 135 13.45 2.43 6.30
C ASN A 135 13.17 2.83 7.76
N LEU A 136 14.11 2.53 8.63
CA LEU A 136 14.06 2.84 10.07
C LEU A 136 15.02 4.00 10.45
N GLY A 137 15.57 4.69 9.44
CA GLY A 137 16.50 5.80 9.61
C GLY A 137 17.94 5.39 9.32
N THR A 138 18.63 4.75 10.22
CA THR A 138 19.99 4.22 10.01
C THR A 138 20.00 2.73 9.71
N GLU A 139 18.85 2.14 9.53
CA GLU A 139 18.69 0.72 9.28
C GLU A 139 17.55 0.49 8.29
N VAL A 140 17.68 -0.54 7.45
CA VAL A 140 16.63 -1.03 6.55
C VAL A 140 16.36 -2.48 6.85
N GLU A 141 15.10 -2.81 7.08
CA GLU A 141 14.61 -4.18 7.10
C GLU A 141 13.98 -4.53 5.75
N PHE A 142 14.51 -5.57 5.11
CA PHE A 142 13.91 -6.16 3.91
C PHE A 142 13.13 -7.39 4.34
N ILE A 143 11.81 -7.36 4.09
CA ILE A 143 10.93 -8.47 4.42
C ILE A 143 10.29 -9.04 3.16
N SER A 144 9.93 -10.32 3.22
CA SER A 144 9.15 -10.97 2.17
C SER A 144 7.67 -10.60 2.27
N THR A 145 6.92 -10.85 1.20
CA THR A 145 5.47 -10.72 1.19
C THR A 145 4.74 -11.73 2.09
N ASP A 146 5.46 -12.67 2.69
CA ASP A 146 4.95 -13.59 3.71
C ASP A 146 5.22 -13.14 5.15
N GLY A 147 5.81 -11.94 5.32
CA GLY A 147 6.04 -11.36 6.63
C GLY A 147 7.31 -11.89 7.34
N TRP A 148 8.29 -12.39 6.58
CA TRP A 148 9.55 -12.85 7.14
C TRP A 148 10.67 -11.85 6.88
N LEU A 149 11.49 -11.58 7.88
CA LEU A 149 12.72 -10.83 7.72
C LEU A 149 13.68 -11.61 6.80
N VAL A 150 13.97 -11.03 5.64
CA VAL A 150 14.92 -11.58 4.65
C VAL A 150 16.32 -11.10 4.94
N LYS A 151 16.47 -9.78 5.16
CA LYS A 151 17.77 -9.13 5.36
C LYS A 151 17.59 -7.86 6.18
N ARG A 152 18.64 -7.54 6.93
CA ARG A 152 18.79 -6.24 7.59
C ARG A 152 20.07 -5.58 7.09
N TYR A 153 19.97 -4.30 6.77
CA TYR A 153 21.12 -3.47 6.39
C TYR A 153 21.25 -2.34 7.39
N VAL A 154 22.45 -2.18 7.96
CA VAL A 154 22.76 -1.11 8.90
C VAL A 154 23.68 -0.12 8.20
N ALA A 155 23.29 1.15 8.19
CA ALA A 155 24.04 2.25 7.61
C ALA A 155 24.79 3.02 8.71
N ASN A 156 25.88 3.67 8.29
CA ASN A 156 26.63 4.57 9.19
C ASN A 156 26.07 6.00 9.20
N GLN A 157 25.10 6.28 8.33
CA GLN A 157 24.50 7.60 8.14
C GLN A 157 22.97 7.44 8.02
N GLU A 158 22.25 8.54 8.19
CA GLU A 158 20.82 8.57 8.01
C GLU A 158 20.43 8.30 6.54
N ILE A 159 19.53 7.36 6.35
CA ILE A 159 18.97 7.00 5.04
C ILE A 159 17.82 7.94 4.74
N THR A 160 17.90 8.65 3.62
CA THR A 160 16.88 9.61 3.20
C THR A 160 15.94 9.06 2.14
N ASN A 161 16.38 8.06 1.38
CA ASN A 161 15.55 7.45 0.36
C ASN A 161 16.04 6.04 0.02
N ILE A 162 15.12 5.17 -0.39
CA ILE A 162 15.40 3.80 -0.84
C ILE A 162 14.62 3.55 -2.13
N VAL A 163 15.24 2.85 -3.06
CA VAL A 163 14.56 2.23 -4.19
C VAL A 163 14.93 0.76 -4.25
N VAL A 164 13.96 -0.09 -4.58
CA VAL A 164 14.14 -1.55 -4.62
C VAL A 164 13.79 -2.06 -6.00
N SER A 165 14.56 -3.03 -6.46
CA SER A 165 14.31 -3.86 -7.63
C SER A 165 14.38 -5.34 -7.22
N ASP A 166 14.30 -6.26 -8.15
CA ASP A 166 14.20 -7.72 -7.89
C ASP A 166 15.24 -8.28 -6.92
N SER A 167 16.49 -7.79 -6.98
CA SER A 167 17.60 -8.32 -6.17
C SER A 167 18.54 -7.26 -5.62
N ILE A 168 18.29 -5.99 -5.92
CA ILE A 168 19.14 -4.86 -5.51
C ILE A 168 18.33 -3.73 -4.92
N ALA A 169 18.94 -2.99 -4.01
CA ALA A 169 18.40 -1.74 -3.48
C ALA A 169 19.41 -0.62 -3.67
N GLY A 170 18.91 0.55 -4.10
CA GLY A 170 19.66 1.81 -4.09
C GLY A 170 19.30 2.59 -2.83
N ILE A 171 20.28 3.14 -2.14
CA ILE A 171 20.10 3.88 -0.90
C ILE A 171 20.75 5.25 -1.02
N ILE A 172 20.01 6.30 -0.64
CA ILE A 172 20.52 7.66 -0.57
C ILE A 172 20.71 8.03 0.90
N TYR A 173 21.89 8.50 1.23
CA TYR A 173 22.27 8.97 2.55
C TYR A 173 22.19 10.50 2.62
N ARG A 174 22.05 10.99 3.83
CA ARG A 174 22.14 12.41 4.15
C ARG A 174 23.56 12.80 4.51
#